data_760b8bc940c5410a552ebf44784a06e3
#
_entry.id   760b8bc940c5410a552ebf44784a06e3
#
_cell.length_a   1.000
_cell.length_b   1.000
_cell.length_c   1.000
_cell.angle_alpha   90.00
_cell.angle_beta   90.00
_cell.angle_gamma   90.00
#
_symmetry.space_group_name_H-M   'P 1'
#
loop_
_entity.id
_entity.type
_entity.pdbx_description
1 polymer ?
#
loop_
_entity_poly.entity_id
_entity_poly.type
_entity_poly.pdbx_seq_one_letter_code
_entity_poly.pdbx_strand_id
1 'polypeptide(L)'
;MESYSVRDVERVLRLSRSTIRGLIEVGSVTPTRGSRREYRFSFQDLIVLRAARALIEAKVPRRRIKRSLAQLREHLPETIPLSGLSIGAVGDRVVVRDGTNQFRIDDGQYVLSFDVEVENGTLRVIERTEASAQQHDSKSADADECFLTGLELESSDWRAGCEAYQRAVSLDPELIAAWINWGRLLHENGELDEAERIYRRALTECGTDAVLLYNLGVLLEELDRIGPALEVYQTAITEDPDLADCHYNLARLYELTGKPQHAIRHFGQYRRLQDQNR
;
A
#
# COMPACT_ATOMS: atom_id res chain seq x y z
N MET A 1 -10.63 -25.54 -10.46
CA MET A 1 -9.65 -24.87 -9.59
C MET A 1 -8.77 -23.99 -10.46
N GLU A 2 -8.75 -22.71 -10.20
CA GLU A 2 -7.86 -21.79 -10.90
C GLU A 2 -6.41 -22.13 -10.55
N SER A 3 -5.57 -22.29 -11.55
CA SER A 3 -4.15 -22.56 -11.37
C SER A 3 -3.31 -21.53 -12.11
N TYR A 4 -2.28 -21.03 -11.43
CA TYR A 4 -1.43 -19.94 -11.90
C TYR A 4 -0.11 -20.48 -12.45
N SER A 5 0.38 -19.94 -13.57
CA SER A 5 1.68 -20.28 -14.12
C SER A 5 2.81 -19.55 -13.40
N VAL A 6 4.07 -19.97 -13.63
CA VAL A 6 5.26 -19.25 -13.11
C VAL A 6 5.26 -17.78 -13.55
N ARG A 7 4.82 -17.50 -14.80
CA ARG A 7 4.75 -16.13 -15.33
C ARG A 7 3.71 -15.29 -14.62
N ASP A 8 2.57 -15.87 -14.23
CA ASP A 8 1.54 -15.17 -13.48
C ASP A 8 2.05 -14.83 -12.08
N VAL A 9 2.75 -15.77 -11.43
CA VAL A 9 3.39 -15.56 -10.12
C VAL A 9 4.46 -14.45 -10.18
N GLU A 10 5.32 -14.47 -11.22
CA GLU A 10 6.34 -13.43 -11.43
C GLU A 10 5.69 -12.05 -11.56
N ARG A 11 4.62 -11.96 -12.36
CA ARG A 11 3.92 -10.70 -12.62
C ARG A 11 3.17 -10.18 -11.40
N VAL A 12 2.38 -11.04 -10.75
CA VAL A 12 1.50 -10.64 -9.63
C VAL A 12 2.30 -10.39 -8.35
N LEU A 13 3.30 -11.23 -8.06
CA LEU A 13 4.05 -11.15 -6.82
C LEU A 13 5.42 -10.47 -6.97
N ARG A 14 5.81 -10.04 -8.17
CA ARG A 14 7.13 -9.45 -8.46
C ARG A 14 8.32 -10.26 -7.91
N LEU A 15 8.17 -11.59 -7.86
CA LEU A 15 9.21 -12.51 -7.42
C LEU A 15 10.03 -13.01 -8.61
N SER A 16 11.36 -13.05 -8.47
CA SER A 16 12.23 -13.63 -9.51
C SER A 16 12.05 -15.15 -9.63
N ARG A 17 12.25 -15.70 -10.82
CA ARG A 17 12.22 -17.17 -11.05
C ARG A 17 13.17 -17.94 -10.16
N SER A 18 14.33 -17.37 -9.85
CA SER A 18 15.30 -17.98 -8.96
C SER A 18 14.76 -18.08 -7.53
N THR A 19 14.08 -17.05 -7.05
CA THR A 19 13.41 -17.04 -5.74
C THR A 19 12.29 -18.08 -5.69
N ILE A 20 11.41 -18.10 -6.70
CA ILE A 20 10.30 -19.07 -6.79
C ILE A 20 10.86 -20.51 -6.81
N ARG A 21 11.90 -20.77 -7.62
CA ARG A 21 12.53 -22.09 -7.68
C ARG A 21 13.16 -22.49 -6.34
N GLY A 22 13.87 -21.58 -5.68
CA GLY A 22 14.45 -21.83 -4.37
C GLY A 22 13.40 -22.14 -3.29
N LEU A 23 12.21 -21.56 -3.35
CA LEU A 23 11.10 -21.85 -2.43
C LEU A 23 10.45 -23.21 -2.72
N ILE A 24 10.42 -23.65 -4.00
CA ILE A 24 9.97 -24.98 -4.37
C ILE A 24 10.99 -26.05 -3.93
N GLU A 25 12.28 -25.84 -4.18
CA GLU A 25 13.36 -26.76 -3.79
C GLU A 25 13.44 -26.96 -2.27
N VAL A 26 13.09 -25.96 -1.53
CA VAL A 26 13.05 -25.95 -0.07
C VAL A 26 11.76 -26.60 0.48
N GLY A 27 10.78 -26.91 -0.40
CA GLY A 27 9.49 -27.51 -0.01
C GLY A 27 8.52 -26.53 0.67
N SER A 28 8.81 -25.24 0.64
CA SER A 28 7.89 -24.22 1.18
C SER A 28 6.62 -24.07 0.33
N VAL A 29 6.72 -24.40 -0.96
CA VAL A 29 5.62 -24.41 -1.93
C VAL A 29 5.70 -25.71 -2.73
N THR A 30 4.57 -26.38 -2.94
CA THR A 30 4.50 -27.64 -3.69
C THR A 30 3.53 -27.52 -4.87
N PRO A 31 3.91 -26.78 -5.91
CA PRO A 31 3.05 -26.62 -7.08
C PRO A 31 2.84 -27.96 -7.79
N THR A 32 1.66 -28.15 -8.36
CA THR A 32 1.36 -29.29 -9.21
C THR A 32 2.08 -29.14 -10.56
N ARG A 33 2.18 -30.22 -11.34
CA ARG A 33 2.72 -30.16 -12.70
C ARG A 33 1.59 -30.33 -13.71
N GLY A 34 1.52 -29.37 -14.63
CA GLY A 34 0.60 -29.44 -15.76
C GLY A 34 1.03 -30.45 -16.82
N SER A 35 0.24 -30.59 -17.89
CA SER A 35 0.43 -31.56 -18.98
C SER A 35 1.77 -31.43 -19.71
N ARG A 36 2.36 -30.25 -19.75
CA ARG A 36 3.69 -29.95 -20.32
C ARG A 36 4.82 -29.92 -19.28
N ARG A 37 4.60 -30.52 -18.10
CA ARG A 37 5.48 -30.51 -16.94
C ARG A 37 5.79 -29.12 -16.36
N GLU A 38 5.04 -28.07 -16.76
CA GLU A 38 5.13 -26.75 -16.18
C GLU A 38 4.57 -26.74 -14.75
N TYR A 39 5.11 -25.87 -13.90
CA TYR A 39 4.58 -25.67 -12.56
C TYR A 39 3.26 -24.91 -12.62
N ARG A 40 2.29 -25.43 -11.85
CA ARG A 40 0.96 -24.84 -11.64
C ARG A 40 0.75 -24.60 -10.16
N PHE A 41 0.56 -23.36 -9.80
CA PHE A 41 0.40 -22.91 -8.43
C PHE A 41 -1.08 -22.81 -8.10
N SER A 42 -1.45 -23.28 -6.92
CA SER A 42 -2.77 -23.05 -6.34
C SER A 42 -2.84 -21.63 -5.74
N PHE A 43 -4.03 -21.21 -5.37
CA PHE A 43 -4.19 -19.94 -4.65
C PHE A 43 -3.48 -19.95 -3.29
N GLN A 44 -3.47 -21.08 -2.59
CA GLN A 44 -2.70 -21.25 -1.35
C GLN A 44 -1.19 -21.08 -1.58
N ASP A 45 -0.66 -21.61 -2.68
CA ASP A 45 0.74 -21.40 -3.03
C ASP A 45 1.07 -19.92 -3.25
N LEU A 46 0.15 -19.12 -3.83
CA LEU A 46 0.34 -17.68 -4.00
C LEU A 46 0.45 -16.94 -2.67
N ILE A 47 -0.30 -17.35 -1.66
CA ILE A 47 -0.24 -16.74 -0.33
C ILE A 47 1.09 -17.03 0.33
N VAL A 48 1.54 -18.29 0.29
CA VAL A 48 2.84 -18.67 0.83
C VAL A 48 3.97 -17.90 0.11
N LEU A 49 3.88 -17.74 -1.21
CA LEU A 49 4.83 -16.96 -2.00
C LEU A 49 4.80 -15.46 -1.66
N ARG A 50 3.62 -14.89 -1.44
CA ARG A 50 3.47 -13.50 -0.98
C ARG A 50 4.08 -13.29 0.39
N ALA A 51 3.81 -14.22 1.33
CA ALA A 51 4.44 -14.21 2.64
C ALA A 51 5.97 -14.32 2.56
N ALA A 52 6.48 -15.23 1.73
CA ALA A 52 7.90 -15.37 1.51
C ALA A 52 8.55 -14.07 1.01
N ARG A 53 7.87 -13.35 0.12
CA ARG A 53 8.34 -12.04 -0.37
C ARG A 53 8.46 -11.05 0.77
N ALA A 54 7.40 -10.85 1.56
CA ALA A 54 7.39 -9.92 2.68
C ALA A 54 8.52 -10.22 3.70
N LEU A 55 8.77 -11.52 3.98
CA LEU A 55 9.85 -11.94 4.88
C LEU A 55 11.25 -11.72 4.30
N ILE A 56 11.43 -11.86 2.98
CA ILE A 56 12.69 -11.55 2.29
C ILE A 56 12.95 -10.05 2.33
N GLU A 57 11.94 -9.23 2.08
CA GLU A 57 12.01 -7.76 2.15
C GLU A 57 12.34 -7.29 3.58
N ALA A 58 11.77 -7.94 4.60
CA ALA A 58 12.09 -7.71 6.01
C ALA A 58 13.46 -8.28 6.44
N LYS A 59 14.28 -8.79 5.50
CA LYS A 59 15.62 -9.35 5.75
C LYS A 59 15.68 -10.50 6.76
N VAL A 60 14.58 -11.25 6.91
CA VAL A 60 14.53 -12.44 7.76
C VAL A 60 15.49 -13.51 7.22
N PRO A 61 16.29 -14.20 8.08
CA PRO A 61 17.21 -15.25 7.63
C PRO A 61 16.50 -16.39 6.87
N ARG A 62 17.04 -16.80 5.72
CA ARG A 62 16.43 -17.81 4.82
C ARG A 62 16.07 -19.13 5.53
N ARG A 63 16.88 -19.56 6.50
CA ARG A 63 16.60 -20.79 7.28
C ARG A 63 15.33 -20.66 8.12
N ARG A 64 15.08 -19.47 8.66
CA ARG A 64 13.89 -19.18 9.46
C ARG A 64 12.64 -19.05 8.55
N ILE A 65 12.77 -18.33 7.44
CA ILE A 65 11.70 -18.26 6.43
C ILE A 65 11.23 -19.67 6.05
N LYS A 66 12.17 -20.58 5.77
CA LYS A 66 11.86 -21.98 5.43
C LYS A 66 11.02 -22.68 6.49
N ARG A 67 11.43 -22.61 7.78
CA ARG A 67 10.75 -23.28 8.90
C ARG A 67 9.35 -22.69 9.09
N SER A 68 9.24 -21.36 9.16
CA SER A 68 7.96 -20.68 9.40
C SER A 68 6.95 -20.89 8.26
N LEU A 69 7.41 -20.94 7.00
CA LEU A 69 6.50 -21.20 5.87
C LEU A 69 6.03 -22.66 5.81
N ALA A 70 6.86 -23.62 6.25
CA ALA A 70 6.44 -25.01 6.37
C ALA A 70 5.37 -25.16 7.45
N GLN A 71 5.58 -24.56 8.61
CA GLN A 71 4.61 -24.56 9.71
C GLN A 71 3.32 -23.83 9.35
N LEU A 72 3.40 -22.68 8.67
CA LEU A 72 2.24 -21.96 8.16
C LEU A 72 1.35 -22.88 7.32
N ARG A 73 1.95 -23.68 6.45
CA ARG A 73 1.22 -24.58 5.57
C ARG A 73 0.50 -25.72 6.31
N GLU A 74 1.12 -26.23 7.37
CA GLU A 74 0.51 -27.29 8.22
C GLU A 74 -0.70 -26.78 9.03
N HIS A 75 -0.72 -25.47 9.36
CA HIS A 75 -1.75 -24.86 10.17
C HIS A 75 -2.79 -24.06 9.39
N LEU A 76 -2.66 -23.94 8.05
CA LEU A 76 -3.68 -23.31 7.21
C LEU A 76 -4.83 -24.29 6.97
N PRO A 77 -6.04 -24.06 7.50
CA PRO A 77 -7.21 -24.86 7.20
C PRO A 77 -7.56 -24.73 5.71
N GLU A 78 -8.02 -25.81 5.09
CA GLU A 78 -8.43 -25.84 3.68
C GLU A 78 -9.59 -24.89 3.34
N THR A 79 -10.28 -24.34 4.34
CA THR A 79 -11.55 -23.63 4.23
C THR A 79 -11.56 -22.16 4.69
N ILE A 80 -10.45 -21.59 5.15
CA ILE A 80 -10.45 -20.18 5.58
C ILE A 80 -10.41 -19.26 4.35
N PRO A 81 -11.33 -18.27 4.26
CA PRO A 81 -11.21 -17.20 3.29
C PRO A 81 -10.00 -16.35 3.65
N LEU A 82 -8.99 -16.40 2.80
CA LEU A 82 -7.66 -15.83 2.97
C LEU A 82 -7.62 -14.29 2.86
N SER A 83 -8.78 -13.65 2.71
CA SER A 83 -8.94 -12.19 2.66
C SER A 83 -8.70 -11.50 4.00
N GLY A 84 -8.65 -12.25 5.11
CA GLY A 84 -8.41 -11.73 6.46
C GLY A 84 -7.04 -12.06 7.07
N LEU A 85 -6.20 -12.86 6.39
CA LEU A 85 -4.90 -13.25 6.93
C LEU A 85 -3.78 -12.33 6.40
N SER A 86 -3.14 -11.63 7.31
CA SER A 86 -1.94 -10.85 7.03
C SER A 86 -0.73 -11.54 7.66
N ILE A 87 0.35 -11.70 6.88
CA ILE A 87 1.58 -12.35 7.33
C ILE A 87 2.69 -11.31 7.28
N GLY A 88 3.31 -11.06 8.41
CA GLY A 88 4.36 -10.08 8.56
C GLY A 88 5.55 -10.63 9.35
N ALA A 89 6.53 -9.76 9.58
CA ALA A 89 7.68 -10.05 10.42
C ALA A 89 7.75 -9.05 11.56
N VAL A 90 7.96 -9.55 12.78
CA VAL A 90 8.30 -8.73 13.93
C VAL A 90 9.72 -9.11 14.34
N GLY A 91 10.69 -8.21 14.07
CA GLY A 91 12.10 -8.52 14.16
C GLY A 91 12.49 -9.63 13.18
N ASP A 92 13.03 -10.74 13.70
CA ASP A 92 13.43 -11.92 12.93
C ASP A 92 12.39 -13.05 12.92
N ARG A 93 11.18 -12.80 13.41
CA ARG A 93 10.10 -13.78 13.61
C ARG A 93 8.96 -13.56 12.65
N VAL A 94 8.31 -14.66 12.25
CA VAL A 94 7.14 -14.63 11.38
C VAL A 94 5.88 -14.61 12.24
N VAL A 95 5.03 -13.63 11.98
CA VAL A 95 3.77 -13.42 12.71
C VAL A 95 2.63 -13.48 11.71
N VAL A 96 1.58 -14.21 12.05
CA VAL A 96 0.31 -14.23 11.31
C VAL A 96 -0.70 -13.44 12.08
N ARG A 97 -1.40 -12.56 11.38
CA ARG A 97 -2.55 -11.85 11.92
C ARG A 97 -3.81 -12.42 11.29
N ASP A 98 -4.73 -12.84 12.14
CA ASP A 98 -6.08 -13.27 11.79
C ASP A 98 -7.06 -12.30 12.48
N GLY A 99 -7.57 -11.34 11.72
CA GLY A 99 -8.32 -10.23 12.31
C GLY A 99 -7.49 -9.51 13.39
N THR A 100 -7.99 -9.47 14.60
CA THR A 100 -7.37 -8.80 15.77
C THR A 100 -6.25 -9.61 16.43
N ASN A 101 -6.13 -10.90 16.13
CA ASN A 101 -5.18 -11.78 16.83
C ASN A 101 -3.89 -11.93 16.02
N GLN A 102 -2.75 -11.78 16.73
CA GLN A 102 -1.44 -12.08 16.18
C GLN A 102 -0.86 -13.29 16.90
N PHE A 103 -0.36 -14.27 16.16
CA PHE A 103 0.29 -15.42 16.74
C PHE A 103 1.58 -15.77 16.00
N ARG A 104 2.54 -16.33 16.72
CA ARG A 104 3.81 -16.79 16.16
C ARG A 104 3.59 -18.15 15.54
N ILE A 105 4.10 -18.32 14.33
CA ILE A 105 4.00 -19.61 13.62
C ILE A 105 4.89 -20.66 14.29
N ASP A 106 6.01 -20.27 14.90
CA ASP A 106 7.04 -21.17 15.40
C ASP A 106 6.57 -21.99 16.62
N ASP A 107 5.71 -21.45 17.47
CA ASP A 107 5.27 -22.04 18.73
C ASP A 107 3.77 -21.92 19.01
N GLY A 108 3.01 -21.29 18.12
CA GLY A 108 1.58 -21.07 18.29
C GLY A 108 1.20 -20.11 19.43
N GLN A 109 2.18 -19.46 20.06
CA GLN A 109 1.92 -18.48 21.10
C GLN A 109 1.34 -17.20 20.53
N TYR A 110 0.27 -16.72 21.15
CA TYR A 110 -0.25 -15.38 20.87
C TYR A 110 0.83 -14.34 21.15
N VAL A 111 1.06 -13.47 20.19
CA VAL A 111 1.98 -12.34 20.37
C VAL A 111 1.17 -11.21 20.94
N LEU A 112 1.47 -10.85 22.19
CA LEU A 112 1.01 -9.59 22.75
C LEU A 112 1.59 -8.48 21.87
N SER A 113 0.73 -7.63 21.34
CA SER A 113 1.15 -6.49 20.52
C SER A 113 1.81 -5.47 21.43
N PHE A 114 3.14 -5.35 21.32
CA PHE A 114 3.88 -4.28 21.98
C PHE A 114 4.21 -3.23 20.92
N ASP A 115 3.79 -2.00 21.12
CA ASP A 115 4.35 -0.87 20.41
C ASP A 115 5.64 -0.45 21.11
N VAL A 116 6.69 -0.30 20.33
CA VAL A 116 8.01 0.13 20.83
C VAL A 116 8.23 1.55 20.37
N GLU A 117 8.09 2.50 21.28
CA GLU A 117 8.52 3.88 21.03
C GLU A 117 9.98 4.08 21.44
N VAL A 118 10.73 4.76 20.58
CA VAL A 118 12.11 5.16 20.90
C VAL A 118 12.07 6.62 21.37
N GLU A 119 12.05 6.81 22.68
CA GLU A 119 12.15 8.13 23.28
C GLU A 119 13.56 8.32 23.86
N ASN A 120 14.31 9.30 23.33
CA ASN A 120 15.68 9.63 23.77
C ASN A 120 16.68 8.46 23.78
N GLY A 121 16.56 7.53 22.81
CA GLY A 121 17.47 6.38 22.71
C GLY A 121 17.19 5.23 23.68
N THR A 122 16.06 5.31 24.42
CA THR A 122 15.61 4.24 25.31
C THR A 122 14.34 3.61 24.73
N LEU A 123 14.37 2.28 24.59
CA LEU A 123 13.21 1.49 24.15
C LEU A 123 12.17 1.44 25.26
N ARG A 124 11.00 2.03 25.01
CA ARG A 124 9.84 1.91 25.89
C ARG A 124 8.84 0.94 25.27
N VAL A 125 8.58 -0.14 25.96
CA VAL A 125 7.59 -1.14 25.55
C VAL A 125 6.23 -0.72 26.11
N ILE A 126 5.28 -0.45 25.22
CA ILE A 126 3.89 -0.16 25.59
C ILE A 126 3.10 -1.45 25.40
N GLU A 127 2.61 -2.03 26.50
CA GLU A 127 1.66 -3.14 26.44
C GLU A 127 0.33 -2.61 25.90
N ARG A 128 -0.08 -3.07 24.70
CA ARG A 128 -1.46 -2.90 24.24
C ARG A 128 -2.33 -3.91 24.98
N THR A 129 -3.13 -3.46 25.90
CA THR A 129 -4.22 -4.23 26.50
C THR A 129 -5.32 -4.47 25.45
N GLU A 130 -6.08 -5.57 25.57
CA GLU A 130 -7.22 -5.89 24.68
C GLU A 130 -8.20 -4.70 24.51
N ALA A 131 -8.33 -3.86 25.54
CA ALA A 131 -9.09 -2.63 25.50
C ALA A 131 -8.54 -1.60 24.47
N SER A 132 -7.22 -1.55 24.24
CA SER A 132 -6.61 -0.62 23.27
C SER A 132 -6.71 -1.14 21.82
N ALA A 133 -6.73 -2.46 21.63
CA ALA A 133 -6.98 -3.07 20.32
C ALA A 133 -8.44 -2.86 19.88
N GLN A 134 -9.39 -3.10 20.78
CA GLN A 134 -10.81 -2.81 20.53
C GLN A 134 -11.11 -1.32 20.30
N GLN A 135 -10.38 -0.44 20.99
CA GLN A 135 -10.48 1.02 20.73
C GLN A 135 -9.89 1.43 19.39
N HIS A 136 -8.88 0.73 18.89
CA HIS A 136 -8.30 1.02 17.57
C HIS A 136 -9.22 0.55 16.45
N ASP A 137 -9.78 -0.65 16.57
CA ASP A 137 -10.75 -1.19 15.61
C ASP A 137 -12.05 -0.36 15.58
N SER A 138 -12.53 0.11 16.74
CA SER A 138 -13.69 1.02 16.79
C SER A 138 -13.37 2.39 16.18
N LYS A 139 -12.18 2.94 16.45
CA LYS A 139 -11.77 4.23 15.86
C LYS A 139 -11.59 4.15 14.35
N SER A 140 -11.08 3.04 13.82
CA SER A 140 -10.98 2.83 12.37
C SER A 140 -12.36 2.72 11.74
N ALA A 141 -13.30 1.97 12.35
CA ALA A 141 -14.69 1.90 11.89
C ALA A 141 -15.39 3.28 11.95
N ASP A 142 -15.17 4.04 13.02
CA ASP A 142 -15.69 5.40 13.17
C ASP A 142 -15.05 6.37 12.14
N ALA A 143 -13.77 6.17 11.78
CA ALA A 143 -13.08 6.94 10.75
C ALA A 143 -13.65 6.66 9.36
N ASP A 144 -13.91 5.39 9.03
CA ASP A 144 -14.53 4.98 7.78
C ASP A 144 -15.95 5.54 7.65
N GLU A 145 -16.74 5.57 8.74
CA GLU A 145 -18.08 6.18 8.76
C GLU A 145 -18.01 7.68 8.50
N CYS A 146 -17.05 8.38 9.14
CA CYS A 146 -16.81 9.80 8.88
C CYS A 146 -16.38 10.05 7.43
N PHE A 147 -15.54 9.19 6.86
CA PHE A 147 -15.11 9.26 5.46
C PHE A 147 -16.29 9.11 4.50
N LEU A 148 -17.15 8.11 4.70
CA LEU A 148 -18.36 7.91 3.90
C LEU A 148 -19.32 9.10 4.01
N THR A 149 -19.49 9.65 5.21
CA THR A 149 -20.28 10.88 5.42
C THR A 149 -19.69 12.04 4.61
N GLY A 150 -18.37 12.15 4.56
CA GLY A 150 -17.69 13.16 3.72
C GLY A 150 -18.05 13.02 2.25
N LEU A 151 -17.99 11.80 1.70
CA LEU A 151 -18.37 11.51 0.32
C LEU A 151 -19.82 11.86 0.00
N GLU A 152 -20.75 11.60 0.91
CA GLU A 152 -22.17 11.94 0.73
C GLU A 152 -22.42 13.47 0.73
N LEU A 153 -21.66 14.22 1.49
CA LEU A 153 -21.81 15.66 1.67
C LEU A 153 -21.09 16.50 0.60
N GLU A 154 -20.08 15.97 -0.09
CA GLU A 154 -19.26 16.71 -1.07
C GLU A 154 -20.08 17.57 -2.03
N SER A 155 -21.17 17.01 -2.57
CA SER A 155 -21.97 17.67 -3.60
C SER A 155 -23.03 18.64 -3.05
N SER A 156 -23.45 18.47 -1.80
CA SER A 156 -24.53 19.24 -1.18
C SER A 156 -24.04 20.33 -0.25
N ASP A 157 -23.00 20.02 0.55
CA ASP A 157 -22.36 20.93 1.49
C ASP A 157 -20.87 20.56 1.61
N TRP A 158 -20.04 21.14 0.76
CA TRP A 158 -18.62 20.83 0.72
C TRP A 158 -17.88 21.16 2.04
N ARG A 159 -18.38 22.18 2.81
CA ARG A 159 -17.77 22.51 4.11
C ARG A 159 -18.03 21.42 5.13
N ALA A 160 -19.27 20.93 5.18
CA ALA A 160 -19.61 19.77 6.02
C ALA A 160 -18.85 18.51 5.58
N GLY A 161 -18.63 18.33 4.27
CA GLY A 161 -17.76 17.28 3.73
C GLY A 161 -16.32 17.40 4.25
N CYS A 162 -15.72 18.59 4.21
CA CYS A 162 -14.39 18.83 4.78
C CYS A 162 -14.33 18.54 6.29
N GLU A 163 -15.35 18.92 7.05
CA GLU A 163 -15.42 18.62 8.49
C GLU A 163 -15.51 17.11 8.75
N ALA A 164 -16.23 16.38 7.92
CA ALA A 164 -16.32 14.93 8.02
C ALA A 164 -14.97 14.26 7.73
N TYR A 165 -14.26 14.66 6.67
CA TYR A 165 -12.90 14.18 6.37
C TYR A 165 -11.90 14.57 7.48
N GLN A 166 -11.99 15.77 8.02
CA GLN A 166 -11.16 16.19 9.15
C GLN A 166 -11.37 15.30 10.37
N ARG A 167 -12.60 14.88 10.66
CA ARG A 167 -12.89 13.91 11.73
C ARG A 167 -12.31 12.55 11.41
N ALA A 168 -12.47 12.08 10.16
CA ALA A 168 -11.92 10.81 9.72
C ALA A 168 -10.41 10.72 9.96
N VAL A 169 -9.63 11.72 9.50
CA VAL A 169 -8.17 11.75 9.69
C VAL A 169 -7.75 12.03 11.15
N SER A 170 -8.63 12.56 11.98
CA SER A 170 -8.37 12.72 13.42
C SER A 170 -8.53 11.40 14.17
N LEU A 171 -9.40 10.51 13.68
CA LEU A 171 -9.63 9.18 14.22
C LEU A 171 -8.57 8.18 13.68
N ASP A 172 -8.29 8.27 12.40
CA ASP A 172 -7.27 7.47 11.71
C ASP A 172 -6.37 8.37 10.83
N PRO A 173 -5.22 8.82 11.33
CA PRO A 173 -4.27 9.63 10.57
C PRO A 173 -3.66 8.94 9.35
N GLU A 174 -3.71 7.61 9.28
CA GLU A 174 -3.20 6.82 8.14
C GLU A 174 -4.24 6.63 7.03
N LEU A 175 -5.49 7.08 7.20
CA LEU A 175 -6.56 7.01 6.20
C LEU A 175 -6.31 8.00 5.05
N ILE A 176 -5.40 7.62 4.16
CA ILE A 176 -4.93 8.48 3.06
C ILE A 176 -6.05 8.95 2.14
N ALA A 177 -7.09 8.13 1.93
CA ALA A 177 -8.24 8.48 1.10
C ALA A 177 -8.99 9.72 1.64
N ALA A 178 -9.11 9.85 2.97
CA ALA A 178 -9.74 11.02 3.59
C ALA A 178 -8.90 12.28 3.41
N TRP A 179 -7.57 12.19 3.52
CA TRP A 179 -6.67 13.30 3.24
C TRP A 179 -6.75 13.78 1.80
N ILE A 180 -6.72 12.83 0.83
CA ILE A 180 -6.80 13.13 -0.60
C ILE A 180 -8.11 13.85 -0.91
N ASN A 181 -9.25 13.32 -0.44
CA ASN A 181 -10.55 13.91 -0.72
C ASN A 181 -10.74 15.26 -0.02
N TRP A 182 -10.25 15.41 1.21
CA TRP A 182 -10.27 16.71 1.90
C TRP A 182 -9.48 17.77 1.14
N GLY A 183 -8.23 17.45 0.75
CA GLY A 183 -7.41 18.37 -0.04
C GLY A 183 -8.03 18.71 -1.39
N ARG A 184 -8.58 17.71 -2.10
CA ARG A 184 -9.28 17.90 -3.37
C ARG A 184 -10.50 18.81 -3.24
N LEU A 185 -11.31 18.58 -2.22
CA LEU A 185 -12.54 19.35 -1.99
C LEU A 185 -12.24 20.83 -1.67
N LEU A 186 -11.19 21.09 -0.89
CA LEU A 186 -10.69 22.43 -0.66
C LEU A 186 -10.16 23.08 -1.95
N HIS A 187 -9.38 22.35 -2.73
CA HIS A 187 -8.80 22.79 -3.99
C HIS A 187 -9.91 23.17 -4.99
N GLU A 188 -10.90 22.31 -5.21
CA GLU A 188 -12.04 22.55 -6.08
C GLU A 188 -12.88 23.77 -5.69
N ASN A 189 -12.86 24.13 -4.41
CA ASN A 189 -13.57 25.31 -3.89
C ASN A 189 -12.70 26.56 -3.76
N GLY A 190 -11.48 26.54 -4.30
CA GLY A 190 -10.58 27.69 -4.36
C GLY A 190 -9.82 27.98 -3.07
N GLU A 191 -9.90 27.13 -2.06
CA GLU A 191 -9.15 27.27 -0.80
C GLU A 191 -7.73 26.68 -0.96
N LEU A 192 -6.95 27.27 -1.90
CA LEU A 192 -5.69 26.69 -2.40
C LEU A 192 -4.62 26.57 -1.31
N ASP A 193 -4.47 27.61 -0.45
CA ASP A 193 -3.48 27.57 0.63
C ASP A 193 -3.80 26.50 1.67
N GLU A 194 -5.08 26.29 1.95
CA GLU A 194 -5.54 25.24 2.86
C GLU A 194 -5.31 23.86 2.26
N ALA A 195 -5.69 23.68 0.99
CA ALA A 195 -5.48 22.43 0.26
C ALA A 195 -3.99 22.04 0.26
N GLU A 196 -3.07 22.99 0.02
CA GLU A 196 -1.63 22.74 0.10
C GLU A 196 -1.21 22.27 1.49
N ARG A 197 -1.71 22.89 2.54
CA ARG A 197 -1.40 22.50 3.92
C ARG A 197 -1.88 21.07 4.20
N ILE A 198 -3.09 20.73 3.74
CA ILE A 198 -3.66 19.39 3.91
C ILE A 198 -2.83 18.34 3.17
N TYR A 199 -2.51 18.56 1.90
CA TYR A 199 -1.69 17.61 1.13
C TYR A 199 -0.29 17.40 1.74
N ARG A 200 0.36 18.48 2.20
CA ARG A 200 1.67 18.38 2.86
C ARG A 200 1.61 17.64 4.19
N ARG A 201 0.52 17.87 4.95
CA ARG A 201 0.30 17.14 6.20
C ARG A 201 0.05 15.64 5.92
N ALA A 202 -0.74 15.32 4.91
CA ALA A 202 -0.96 13.94 4.48
C ALA A 202 0.35 13.22 4.13
N LEU A 203 1.29 13.89 3.44
CA LEU A 203 2.61 13.34 3.15
C LEU A 203 3.43 13.06 4.43
N THR A 204 3.20 13.81 5.49
CA THR A 204 3.90 13.61 6.76
C THR A 204 3.31 12.44 7.55
N GLU A 205 1.97 12.31 7.56
CA GLU A 205 1.25 11.30 8.34
C GLU A 205 1.23 9.92 7.63
N CYS A 206 1.00 9.92 6.30
CA CYS A 206 0.80 8.69 5.50
C CYS A 206 2.03 8.29 4.67
N GLY A 207 3.03 9.17 4.55
CA GLY A 207 4.14 8.96 3.62
C GLY A 207 3.80 9.33 2.17
N THR A 208 4.63 8.85 1.23
CA THR A 208 4.46 9.13 -0.20
C THR A 208 3.40 8.23 -0.82
N ASP A 209 2.46 8.85 -1.53
CA ASP A 209 1.44 8.19 -2.34
C ASP A 209 1.32 8.89 -3.69
N ALA A 210 1.18 8.13 -4.76
CA ALA A 210 1.20 8.66 -6.13
C ALA A 210 0.02 9.59 -6.42
N VAL A 211 -1.18 9.28 -5.91
CA VAL A 211 -2.40 10.09 -6.14
C VAL A 211 -2.34 11.37 -5.32
N LEU A 212 -1.88 11.29 -4.07
CA LEU A 212 -1.67 12.45 -3.20
C LEU A 212 -0.64 13.41 -3.82
N LEU A 213 0.49 12.90 -4.28
CA LEU A 213 1.52 13.68 -4.97
C LEU A 213 1.00 14.29 -6.28
N TYR A 214 0.22 13.54 -7.05
CA TYR A 214 -0.40 14.05 -8.26
C TYR A 214 -1.31 15.25 -7.97
N ASN A 215 -2.21 15.14 -7.00
CA ASN A 215 -3.11 16.23 -6.62
C ASN A 215 -2.35 17.46 -6.10
N LEU A 216 -1.29 17.26 -5.30
CA LEU A 216 -0.41 18.36 -4.90
C LEU A 216 0.28 19.00 -6.10
N GLY A 217 0.70 18.22 -7.10
CA GLY A 217 1.28 18.71 -8.33
C GLY A 217 0.32 19.59 -9.12
N VAL A 218 -0.95 19.18 -9.25
CA VAL A 218 -2.00 19.97 -9.92
C VAL A 218 -2.22 21.29 -9.18
N LEU A 219 -2.30 21.27 -7.87
CA LEU A 219 -2.43 22.47 -7.04
C LEU A 219 -1.24 23.43 -7.23
N LEU A 220 -0.02 22.91 -7.25
CA LEU A 220 1.19 23.71 -7.44
C LEU A 220 1.26 24.34 -8.84
N GLU A 221 0.76 23.65 -9.87
CA GLU A 221 0.58 24.27 -11.19
C GLU A 221 -0.38 25.43 -11.16
N GLU A 222 -1.54 25.30 -10.52
CA GLU A 222 -2.53 26.37 -10.40
C GLU A 222 -1.96 27.59 -9.64
N LEU A 223 -1.07 27.34 -8.68
CA LEU A 223 -0.34 28.38 -7.96
C LEU A 223 0.86 28.96 -8.76
N ASP A 224 1.02 28.59 -10.06
CA ASP A 224 2.15 28.99 -10.93
C ASP A 224 3.54 28.59 -10.38
N ARG A 225 3.57 27.56 -9.51
CA ARG A 225 4.82 27.03 -8.93
C ARG A 225 5.36 25.86 -9.75
N ILE A 226 5.74 26.13 -11.00
CA ILE A 226 6.09 25.11 -12.01
C ILE A 226 7.26 24.21 -11.58
N GLY A 227 8.31 24.78 -10.94
CA GLY A 227 9.47 23.99 -10.48
C GLY A 227 9.06 22.93 -9.44
N PRO A 228 8.45 23.32 -8.32
CA PRO A 228 7.90 22.38 -7.33
C PRO A 228 6.90 21.38 -7.92
N ALA A 229 6.02 21.78 -8.86
CA ALA A 229 5.08 20.88 -9.50
C ALA A 229 5.81 19.75 -10.28
N LEU A 230 6.86 20.10 -11.04
CA LEU A 230 7.69 19.12 -11.74
C LEU A 230 8.33 18.11 -10.79
N GLU A 231 8.87 18.56 -9.64
CA GLU A 231 9.49 17.68 -8.64
C GLU A 231 8.49 16.70 -8.03
N VAL A 232 7.31 17.20 -7.69
CA VAL A 232 6.25 16.38 -7.08
C VAL A 232 5.70 15.35 -8.08
N TYR A 233 5.47 15.76 -9.33
CA TYR A 233 5.05 14.82 -10.37
C TYR A 233 6.10 13.74 -10.68
N GLN A 234 7.40 14.10 -10.67
CA GLN A 234 8.47 13.13 -10.83
C GLN A 234 8.48 12.10 -9.71
N THR A 235 8.21 12.55 -8.47
CA THR A 235 8.07 11.65 -7.34
C THR A 235 6.84 10.75 -7.51
N ALA A 236 5.70 11.32 -7.94
CA ALA A 236 4.48 10.54 -8.18
C ALA A 236 4.68 9.40 -9.18
N ILE A 237 5.37 9.64 -10.31
CA ILE A 237 5.67 8.57 -11.29
C ILE A 237 6.76 7.60 -10.84
N THR A 238 7.50 7.93 -9.79
CA THR A 238 8.44 6.99 -9.17
C THR A 238 7.68 6.00 -8.27
N GLU A 239 6.65 6.49 -7.57
CA GLU A 239 5.75 5.66 -6.75
C GLU A 239 4.82 4.81 -7.64
N ASP A 240 4.19 5.43 -8.64
CA ASP A 240 3.35 4.75 -9.63
C ASP A 240 3.72 5.15 -11.07
N PRO A 241 4.53 4.33 -11.77
CA PRO A 241 4.92 4.58 -13.16
C PRO A 241 3.77 4.48 -14.18
N ASP A 242 2.62 3.95 -13.79
CA ASP A 242 1.48 3.76 -14.68
C ASP A 242 0.41 4.87 -14.51
N LEU A 243 0.71 5.91 -13.72
CA LEU A 243 -0.16 7.08 -13.54
C LEU A 243 -0.16 7.96 -14.80
N ALA A 244 -1.06 7.64 -15.74
CA ALA A 244 -1.11 8.27 -17.07
C ALA A 244 -1.23 9.79 -17.03
N ASP A 245 -2.13 10.32 -16.19
CA ASP A 245 -2.40 11.77 -16.10
C ASP A 245 -1.17 12.54 -15.60
N CYS A 246 -0.38 11.93 -14.72
CA CYS A 246 0.88 12.51 -14.25
C CYS A 246 1.90 12.62 -15.39
N HIS A 247 2.00 11.61 -16.25
CA HIS A 247 2.84 11.69 -17.45
C HIS A 247 2.39 12.79 -18.42
N TYR A 248 1.08 12.98 -18.58
CA TYR A 248 0.54 14.05 -19.40
C TYR A 248 0.92 15.43 -18.85
N ASN A 249 0.71 15.66 -17.54
CA ASN A 249 1.03 16.94 -16.91
C ASN A 249 2.55 17.23 -16.94
N LEU A 250 3.39 16.23 -16.66
CA LEU A 250 4.83 16.34 -16.81
C LEU A 250 5.24 16.73 -18.23
N ALA A 251 4.65 16.10 -19.25
CA ALA A 251 4.96 16.43 -20.64
C ALA A 251 4.63 17.88 -20.96
N ARG A 252 3.47 18.34 -20.54
CA ARG A 252 3.00 19.73 -20.72
C ARG A 252 3.92 20.72 -20.02
N LEU A 253 4.32 20.46 -18.78
CA LEU A 253 5.24 21.33 -18.04
C LEU A 253 6.65 21.34 -18.63
N TYR A 254 7.13 20.21 -19.15
CA TYR A 254 8.41 20.17 -19.86
C TYR A 254 8.38 20.94 -21.18
N GLU A 255 7.26 20.93 -21.90
CA GLU A 255 7.08 21.74 -23.10
C GLU A 255 7.10 23.23 -22.74
N LEU A 256 6.34 23.63 -21.71
CA LEU A 256 6.31 25.01 -21.22
C LEU A 256 7.70 25.52 -20.76
N THR A 257 8.50 24.64 -20.15
CA THR A 257 9.84 24.96 -19.64
C THR A 257 10.96 24.77 -20.67
N GLY A 258 10.63 24.57 -21.95
CA GLY A 258 11.60 24.47 -23.07
C GLY A 258 12.45 23.20 -23.04
N LYS A 259 11.92 22.11 -22.51
CA LYS A 259 12.57 20.79 -22.45
C LYS A 259 11.87 19.75 -23.35
N PRO A 260 11.86 19.93 -24.67
CA PRO A 260 11.03 19.17 -25.60
C PRO A 260 11.34 17.66 -25.61
N GLN A 261 12.59 17.26 -25.35
CA GLN A 261 12.96 15.85 -25.29
C GLN A 261 12.28 15.11 -24.14
N HIS A 262 12.16 15.76 -22.97
CA HIS A 262 11.44 15.22 -21.81
C HIS A 262 9.94 15.18 -22.09
N ALA A 263 9.40 16.23 -22.71
CA ALA A 263 7.99 16.29 -23.10
C ALA A 263 7.60 15.12 -24.02
N ILE A 264 8.37 14.88 -25.09
CA ILE A 264 8.14 13.77 -26.02
C ILE A 264 8.16 12.42 -25.32
N ARG A 265 9.10 12.22 -24.41
CA ARG A 265 9.20 10.97 -23.63
C ARG A 265 7.95 10.72 -22.80
N HIS A 266 7.48 11.73 -22.06
CA HIS A 266 6.31 11.58 -21.19
C HIS A 266 5.00 11.49 -21.98
N PHE A 267 4.84 12.23 -23.10
CA PHE A 267 3.70 12.00 -24.01
C PHE A 267 3.69 10.59 -24.60
N GLY A 268 4.88 10.04 -24.91
CA GLY A 268 4.99 8.66 -25.37
C GLY A 268 4.49 7.64 -24.32
N GLN A 269 4.85 7.85 -23.05
CA GLN A 269 4.35 7.01 -21.95
C GLN A 269 2.84 7.16 -21.75
N TYR A 270 2.33 8.38 -21.71
CA TYR A 270 0.88 8.65 -21.62
C TYR A 270 0.10 7.89 -22.69
N ARG A 271 0.50 7.99 -23.98
CA ARG A 271 -0.15 7.29 -25.10
C ARG A 271 -0.12 5.77 -24.91
N ARG A 272 1.02 5.23 -24.52
CA ARG A 272 1.16 3.79 -24.25
C ARG A 272 0.21 3.30 -23.17
N LEU A 273 0.09 4.05 -22.07
CA LEU A 273 -0.80 3.71 -20.96
C LEU A 273 -2.28 3.82 -21.36
N GLN A 274 -2.64 4.81 -22.16
CA GLN A 274 -4.00 4.95 -22.70
C GLN A 274 -4.38 3.79 -23.64
N ASP A 275 -3.44 3.29 -24.45
CA ASP A 275 -3.68 2.17 -25.36
C ASP A 275 -3.79 0.82 -24.63
N GLN A 276 -3.22 0.69 -23.42
CA GLN A 276 -3.33 -0.50 -22.58
C GLN A 276 -4.65 -0.57 -21.81
N ASN A 277 -5.33 0.58 -21.63
CA ASN A 277 -6.59 0.68 -20.89
C ASN A 277 -7.84 0.61 -21.80
N ARG A 278 -7.63 0.45 -23.11
CA ARG A 278 -8.69 0.21 -24.13
C ARG A 278 -8.82 -1.27 -24.46
#